data_fc59c58ec4bb2ae7ea2f2a50cf6774d1
#
_entry.id   fc59c58ec4bb2ae7ea2f2a50cf6774d1
#
_cell.length_a   1.000
_cell.length_b   1.000
_cell.length_c   1.000
_cell.angle_alpha   90.00
_cell.angle_beta   90.00
_cell.angle_gamma   90.00
#
_symmetry.space_group_name_H-M   'P 1'
#
loop_
_entity.id
_entity.type
_entity.pdbx_description
1 polymer ?
#
loop_
_entity_poly.entity_id
_entity_poly.type
_entity_poly.pdbx_seq_one_letter_code
_entity_poly.pdbx_strand_id
1 'polypeptide(L)'
;MTLTCPANAADQNVTMMLSSPEEIIAEARAGRMFILVDDEDRENEGDLIIPAEFASPEMINFMAKEGRGLICLALEAARCDQLGLPMMVTRNTSRHETAFTVSIEAREGVSTGISAADRAKTI
;
A
#
# COMPACT_ATOMS: atom_id res chain seq x y z
N MET A 1 32.76 22.67 -8.51
CA MET A 1 32.35 22.91 -7.12
C MET A 1 31.92 21.57 -6.54
N THR A 2 32.84 20.91 -5.85
CA THR A 2 32.68 19.51 -5.40
C THR A 2 32.17 19.56 -3.97
N LEU A 3 30.93 19.12 -3.76
CA LEU A 3 30.36 18.93 -2.42
C LEU A 3 30.83 17.58 -1.88
N THR A 4 31.81 17.61 -0.97
CA THR A 4 32.19 16.47 -0.15
C THR A 4 31.18 16.33 0.99
N CYS A 5 30.47 15.22 1.02
CA CYS A 5 29.68 14.79 2.17
C CYS A 5 30.63 14.32 3.28
N PRO A 6 30.53 14.79 4.53
CA PRO A 6 31.35 14.28 5.60
C PRO A 6 30.91 12.85 5.97
N ALA A 7 31.77 11.90 5.76
CA ALA A 7 31.67 10.58 6.37
C ALA A 7 31.99 10.73 7.87
N ASN A 8 30.99 10.83 8.70
CA ASN A 8 31.02 10.44 10.11
C ASN A 8 29.61 10.51 10.70
N ALA A 9 28.85 9.46 10.55
CA ALA A 9 27.77 9.14 11.47
C ALA A 9 28.10 7.75 12.01
N ALA A 10 28.76 7.78 13.17
CA ALA A 10 28.94 6.60 13.99
C ALA A 10 27.59 5.92 14.21
N ASP A 11 27.59 4.60 14.12
CA ASP A 11 26.64 3.64 14.65
C ASP A 11 25.73 4.23 15.75
N GLN A 12 24.69 4.91 15.35
CA GLN A 12 23.51 5.00 16.20
C GLN A 12 22.70 3.77 15.83
N ASN A 13 22.80 2.76 16.67
CA ASN A 13 21.92 1.62 16.75
C ASN A 13 20.51 2.19 16.99
N VAL A 14 19.84 2.65 15.94
CA VAL A 14 18.44 3.01 15.96
C VAL A 14 17.72 1.67 16.05
N THR A 15 17.55 1.17 17.27
CA THR A 15 16.58 0.12 17.53
C THR A 15 15.26 0.66 17.02
N MET A 16 14.85 0.25 15.83
CA MET A 16 13.52 0.56 15.30
C MET A 16 12.53 -0.05 16.30
N MET A 17 11.97 0.82 17.13
CA MET A 17 10.88 0.40 18.02
C MET A 17 9.64 0.28 17.15
N LEU A 18 9.29 -0.96 16.82
CA LEU A 18 8.03 -1.25 16.16
C LEU A 18 6.88 -0.95 17.14
N SER A 19 5.83 -0.34 16.63
CA SER A 19 4.58 -0.16 17.39
C SER A 19 3.92 -1.50 17.67
N SER A 20 3.19 -1.59 18.77
CA SER A 20 2.42 -2.79 19.08
C SER A 20 1.24 -2.97 18.12
N PRO A 21 0.74 -4.20 17.93
CA PRO A 21 -0.46 -4.44 17.14
C PRO A 21 -1.68 -3.63 17.62
N GLU A 22 -1.82 -3.44 18.93
CA GLU A 22 -2.90 -2.68 19.53
C GLU A 22 -2.84 -1.19 19.15
N GLU A 23 -1.64 -0.60 19.13
CA GLU A 23 -1.43 0.77 18.68
C GLU A 23 -1.80 0.92 17.19
N ILE A 24 -1.35 0.00 16.34
CA ILE A 24 -1.66 0.03 14.90
C ILE A 24 -3.17 -0.14 14.65
N ILE A 25 -3.84 -1.03 15.39
CA ILE A 25 -5.30 -1.18 15.31
C ILE A 25 -6.02 0.12 15.72
N ALA A 26 -5.52 0.81 16.75
CA ALA A 26 -6.08 2.09 17.18
C ALA A 26 -5.90 3.18 16.09
N GLU A 27 -4.73 3.24 15.45
CA GLU A 27 -4.47 4.15 14.32
C GLU A 27 -5.41 3.85 13.14
N ALA A 28 -5.55 2.59 12.77
CA ALA A 28 -6.45 2.16 11.69
C ALA A 28 -7.91 2.56 11.99
N ARG A 29 -8.40 2.29 13.19
CA ARG A 29 -9.77 2.67 13.61
C ARG A 29 -10.00 4.18 13.62
N ALA A 30 -8.96 4.95 13.83
CA ALA A 30 -9.01 6.42 13.79
C ALA A 30 -8.83 6.99 12.37
N GLY A 31 -8.76 6.14 11.34
CA GLY A 31 -8.58 6.55 9.95
C GLY A 31 -7.20 7.10 9.63
N ARG A 32 -6.20 6.78 10.44
CA ARG A 32 -4.84 7.24 10.20
C ARG A 32 -4.04 6.19 9.44
N MET A 33 -3.19 6.68 8.54
CA MET A 33 -2.27 5.86 7.76
C MET A 33 -1.12 5.38 8.66
N PHE A 34 -0.67 4.17 8.42
CA PHE A 34 0.49 3.58 9.10
C PHE A 34 1.37 2.84 8.10
N ILE A 35 2.57 2.46 8.51
CA ILE A 35 3.48 1.63 7.73
C ILE A 35 3.44 0.22 8.31
N LEU A 36 3.16 -0.75 7.46
CA LEU A 36 3.31 -2.16 7.77
C LEU A 36 4.61 -2.65 7.13
N VAL A 37 5.48 -3.24 7.93
CA VAL A 37 6.72 -3.85 7.45
C VAL A 37 6.59 -5.37 7.48
N ASP A 38 7.11 -6.03 6.46
CA ASP A 38 7.16 -7.47 6.42
C ASP A 38 8.51 -8.00 6.92
N ASP A 39 8.65 -9.32 6.96
CA ASP A 39 9.83 -10.02 7.45
C ASP A 39 11.04 -9.77 6.53
N GLU A 40 12.25 -9.66 7.14
CA GLU A 40 13.49 -9.48 6.42
C GLU A 40 13.77 -10.64 5.43
N ASP A 41 13.28 -11.83 5.75
CA ASP A 41 13.44 -13.04 4.92
C ASP A 41 12.39 -13.11 3.78
N ARG A 42 11.38 -12.18 3.74
CA ARG A 42 10.37 -12.12 2.69
C ARG A 42 10.72 -11.04 1.66
N GLU A 43 10.04 -9.92 1.64
CA GLU A 43 10.29 -8.80 0.71
C GLU A 43 11.16 -7.71 1.35
N ASN A 44 11.16 -7.64 2.69
CA ASN A 44 11.85 -6.62 3.49
C ASN A 44 11.48 -5.20 3.04
N GLU A 45 10.18 -4.99 2.83
CA GLU A 45 9.61 -3.73 2.36
C GLU A 45 8.64 -3.17 3.39
N GLY A 46 8.31 -1.89 3.25
CA GLY A 46 7.30 -1.22 4.06
C GLY A 46 6.17 -0.71 3.18
N ASP A 47 4.94 -1.07 3.54
CA ASP A 47 3.74 -0.66 2.84
C ASP A 47 3.02 0.47 3.58
N LEU A 48 2.58 1.50 2.84
CA LEU A 48 1.65 2.51 3.35
C LEU A 48 0.24 1.92 3.37
N ILE A 49 -0.35 1.84 4.55
CA ILE A 49 -1.67 1.22 4.75
C ILE A 49 -2.67 2.24 5.29
N ILE A 50 -3.87 2.25 4.73
CA ILE A 50 -5.04 2.96 5.26
C ILE A 50 -6.28 2.08 5.08
N PRO A 51 -7.22 2.04 6.05
CA PRO A 51 -8.49 1.34 5.84
C PRO A 51 -9.27 1.97 4.68
N ALA A 52 -9.87 1.13 3.83
CA ALA A 52 -10.52 1.57 2.60
C ALA A 52 -11.61 2.65 2.83
N GLU A 53 -12.37 2.56 3.92
CA GLU A 53 -13.39 3.55 4.28
C GLU A 53 -12.86 4.98 4.50
N PHE A 54 -11.54 5.13 4.73
CA PHE A 54 -10.87 6.42 4.90
C PHE A 54 -9.98 6.80 3.70
N ALA A 55 -10.04 6.04 2.61
CA ALA A 55 -9.24 6.30 1.41
C ALA A 55 -9.76 7.51 0.64
N SER A 56 -9.37 8.72 1.09
CA SER A 56 -9.69 9.98 0.40
C SER A 56 -8.75 10.24 -0.79
N PRO A 57 -9.11 11.15 -1.71
CA PRO A 57 -8.21 11.58 -2.79
C PRO A 57 -6.84 12.06 -2.29
N GLU A 58 -6.81 12.75 -1.15
CA GLU A 58 -5.58 13.26 -0.53
C GLU A 58 -4.68 12.11 -0.06
N MET A 59 -5.28 11.07 0.57
CA MET A 59 -4.55 9.88 1.02
C MET A 59 -4.00 9.08 -0.15
N ILE A 60 -4.80 8.88 -1.19
CA ILE A 60 -4.37 8.21 -2.43
C ILE A 60 -3.27 9.02 -3.13
N ASN A 61 -3.39 10.34 -3.18
CA ASN A 61 -2.33 11.19 -3.74
C ASN A 61 -1.04 11.09 -2.93
N PHE A 62 -1.13 11.05 -1.59
CA PHE A 62 0.03 10.86 -0.73
C PHE A 62 0.72 9.52 -1.03
N MET A 63 -0.04 8.42 -1.08
CA MET A 63 0.49 7.10 -1.42
C MET A 63 1.21 7.10 -2.78
N ALA A 64 0.58 7.69 -3.81
CA ALA A 64 1.16 7.76 -5.15
C ALA A 64 2.44 8.59 -5.21
N LYS A 65 2.47 9.71 -4.48
CA LYS A 65 3.60 10.65 -4.52
C LYS A 65 4.78 10.19 -3.66
N GLU A 66 4.51 9.74 -2.45
CA GLU A 66 5.55 9.43 -1.46
C GLU A 66 5.92 7.94 -1.50
N GLY A 67 4.94 7.03 -1.57
CA GLY A 67 5.19 5.59 -1.68
C GLY A 67 5.69 5.16 -3.05
N ARG A 68 5.21 5.81 -4.13
CA ARG A 68 5.62 5.57 -5.54
C ARG A 68 5.44 4.14 -6.05
N GLY A 69 4.84 3.29 -5.23
CA GLY A 69 4.53 1.90 -5.56
C GLY A 69 3.17 1.73 -6.21
N LEU A 70 2.76 0.48 -6.32
CA LEU A 70 1.43 0.12 -6.79
C LEU A 70 0.42 0.32 -5.66
N ILE A 71 -0.70 1.01 -5.96
CA ILE A 71 -1.82 1.13 -5.01
C ILE A 71 -2.74 -0.05 -5.20
N CYS A 72 -2.88 -0.87 -4.17
CA CYS A 72 -3.67 -2.09 -4.16
C CYS A 72 -4.79 -2.01 -3.14
N LEU A 73 -5.95 -2.56 -3.48
CA LEU A 73 -7.04 -2.79 -2.54
C LEU A 73 -7.03 -4.26 -2.13
N ALA A 74 -6.80 -4.54 -0.85
CA ALA A 74 -6.88 -5.89 -0.32
C ALA A 74 -8.35 -6.30 -0.16
N LEU A 75 -8.75 -7.40 -0.80
CA LEU A 75 -10.10 -7.94 -0.77
C LEU A 75 -10.09 -9.41 -0.34
N GLU A 76 -11.12 -9.82 0.36
CA GLU A 76 -11.36 -11.25 0.61
C GLU A 76 -11.72 -11.98 -0.68
N ALA A 77 -11.32 -13.25 -0.79
CA ALA A 77 -11.60 -14.10 -1.97
C ALA A 77 -13.10 -14.11 -2.32
N ALA A 78 -13.97 -14.25 -1.32
CA ALA A 78 -15.43 -14.22 -1.53
C ALA A 78 -15.90 -12.90 -2.17
N ARG A 79 -15.26 -11.77 -1.87
CA ARG A 79 -15.58 -10.49 -2.49
C ARG A 79 -15.10 -10.42 -3.93
N CYS A 80 -13.91 -10.96 -4.22
CA CYS A 80 -13.41 -11.08 -5.59
C CYS A 80 -14.36 -11.94 -6.45
N ASP A 81 -14.84 -13.06 -5.92
CA ASP A 81 -15.80 -13.94 -6.60
C ASP A 81 -17.13 -13.22 -6.89
N GLN A 82 -17.69 -12.50 -5.92
CA GLN A 82 -18.91 -11.70 -6.10
C GLN A 82 -18.77 -10.64 -7.20
N LEU A 83 -17.60 -10.04 -7.30
CA LEU A 83 -17.30 -9.01 -8.31
C LEU A 83 -16.88 -9.62 -9.65
N GLY A 84 -16.69 -10.92 -9.73
CA GLY A 84 -16.25 -11.61 -10.94
C GLY A 84 -14.83 -11.23 -11.35
N LEU A 85 -13.93 -11.02 -10.39
CA LEU A 85 -12.54 -10.60 -10.63
C LEU A 85 -11.64 -11.84 -10.83
N PRO A 86 -11.25 -12.17 -12.06
CA PRO A 86 -10.30 -13.25 -12.30
C PRO A 86 -8.89 -12.82 -11.89
N MET A 87 -8.03 -13.80 -11.65
CA MET A 87 -6.61 -13.58 -11.44
C MET A 87 -5.99 -12.93 -12.69
N MET A 88 -5.06 -12.00 -12.48
CA MET A 88 -4.33 -11.30 -13.55
C MET A 88 -3.56 -12.27 -14.45
N VAL A 89 -3.06 -13.36 -13.89
CA VAL A 89 -2.32 -14.40 -14.61
C VAL A 89 -2.91 -15.78 -14.33
N THR A 90 -2.92 -16.66 -15.33
CA THR A 90 -3.39 -18.04 -15.18
C THR A 90 -2.40 -18.94 -14.43
N ARG A 91 -1.12 -18.56 -14.43
CA ARG A 91 -0.03 -19.22 -13.72
C ARG A 91 0.86 -18.17 -13.08
N ASN A 92 0.81 -18.08 -11.75
CA ASN A 92 1.69 -17.19 -11.01
C ASN A 92 3.09 -17.81 -10.90
N THR A 93 4.10 -17.11 -11.40
CA THR A 93 5.51 -17.52 -11.35
C THR A 93 6.37 -16.50 -10.60
N SER A 94 5.73 -15.53 -9.91
CA SER A 94 6.45 -14.57 -9.08
C SER A 94 7.06 -15.28 -7.87
N ARG A 95 8.17 -14.74 -7.37
CA ARG A 95 8.92 -15.33 -6.24
C ARG A 95 8.05 -15.51 -4.99
N HIS A 96 7.14 -14.58 -4.73
CA HIS A 96 6.30 -14.54 -3.52
C HIS A 96 4.86 -14.96 -3.79
N GLU A 97 4.54 -15.36 -5.03
CA GLU A 97 3.20 -15.84 -5.45
C GLU A 97 2.04 -14.89 -5.09
N THR A 98 2.32 -13.59 -5.02
CA THR A 98 1.32 -12.57 -4.66
C THR A 98 0.09 -12.66 -5.58
N ALA A 99 -1.08 -12.79 -4.98
CA ALA A 99 -2.33 -13.03 -5.69
C ALA A 99 -2.95 -11.72 -6.18
N PHE A 100 -2.58 -11.27 -7.38
CA PHE A 100 -3.21 -10.12 -8.04
C PHE A 100 -4.36 -10.56 -8.93
N THR A 101 -5.50 -9.86 -8.82
CA THR A 101 -6.60 -9.93 -9.79
C THR A 101 -6.34 -8.96 -10.94
N VAL A 102 -7.21 -8.97 -11.95
CA VAL A 102 -7.25 -7.88 -12.94
C VAL A 102 -7.47 -6.55 -12.22
N SER A 103 -6.98 -5.45 -12.82
CA SER A 103 -7.24 -4.10 -12.30
C SER A 103 -8.72 -3.75 -12.42
N ILE A 104 -9.20 -2.91 -11.52
CA ILE A 104 -10.59 -2.47 -11.46
C ILE A 104 -10.68 -0.95 -11.46
N GLU A 105 -11.85 -0.45 -11.84
CA GLU A 105 -12.28 0.93 -11.64
C GLU A 105 -13.77 0.97 -11.32
N ALA A 106 -14.24 2.03 -10.66
CA ALA A 106 -15.66 2.22 -10.42
C ALA A 106 -16.41 2.37 -11.75
N ARG A 107 -17.61 1.78 -11.84
CA ARG A 107 -18.47 1.87 -13.04
C ARG A 107 -18.88 3.31 -13.36
N GLU A 108 -19.10 4.13 -12.34
CA GLU A 108 -19.64 5.47 -12.45
C GLU A 108 -18.88 6.45 -11.56
N GLY A 109 -18.86 7.72 -11.95
CA GLY A 109 -18.25 8.80 -11.17
C GLY A 109 -16.74 8.86 -11.27
N VAL A 110 -16.14 8.23 -12.28
CA VAL A 110 -14.73 8.30 -12.62
C VAL A 110 -14.53 8.83 -14.03
N SER A 111 -13.35 9.36 -14.32
CA SER A 111 -12.99 9.85 -15.66
C SER A 111 -12.12 8.83 -16.41
N THR A 112 -10.82 8.79 -16.12
CA THR A 112 -9.86 7.85 -16.71
C THR A 112 -9.45 6.71 -15.78
N GLY A 113 -9.95 6.71 -14.53
CA GLY A 113 -9.60 5.73 -13.49
C GLY A 113 -8.23 5.94 -12.86
N ILE A 114 -7.41 6.89 -13.36
CA ILE A 114 -6.01 7.03 -12.94
C ILE A 114 -5.77 8.15 -11.92
N SER A 115 -6.63 9.16 -11.84
CA SER A 115 -6.49 10.26 -10.89
C SER A 115 -6.63 9.76 -9.44
N ALA A 116 -6.08 10.50 -8.49
CA ALA A 116 -6.25 10.17 -7.06
C ALA A 116 -7.74 10.16 -6.67
N ALA A 117 -8.54 11.07 -7.24
CA ALA A 117 -9.98 11.11 -7.02
C ALA A 117 -10.70 9.88 -7.59
N ASP A 118 -10.37 9.46 -8.82
CA ASP A 118 -10.96 8.27 -9.44
C ASP A 118 -10.60 7.00 -8.67
N ARG A 119 -9.35 6.88 -8.22
CA ARG A 119 -8.90 5.73 -7.41
C ARG A 119 -9.58 5.68 -6.05
N ALA A 120 -9.66 6.82 -5.34
CA ALA A 120 -10.39 6.91 -4.08
C ALA A 120 -11.88 6.57 -4.25
N LYS A 121 -12.48 6.95 -5.40
CA LYS A 121 -13.85 6.58 -5.74
C LYS A 121 -14.03 5.08 -5.99
N THR A 122 -12.99 4.44 -6.52
CA THR A 122 -13.01 3.00 -6.83
C THR A 122 -12.88 2.15 -5.56
N ILE A 123 -12.09 2.61 -4.59
CA ILE A 123 -11.89 1.96 -3.28
C ILE A 123 -13.13 2.09 -2.42
#